data_5c545d4c304c0dde225545f908769284
#
_entry.id   5c545d4c304c0dde225545f908769284
#
_cell.length_a   1.000
_cell.length_b   1.000
_cell.length_c   1.000
_cell.angle_alpha   90.00
_cell.angle_beta   90.00
_cell.angle_gamma   90.00
#
_symmetry.space_group_name_H-M   'P 1'
#
loop_
_entity.id
_entity.type
_entity.pdbx_description
1 polymer ?
#
loop_
_entity_poly.entity_id
_entity_poly.type
_entity_poly.pdbx_seq_one_letter_code
_entity_poly.pdbx_strand_id
1 'polypeptide(L)'
;MNLLSRAGFAGLFICAAALFAACSESNTATEATVVVETTVSEVAYPVTAGGITLDAQPMRIVSLSPTHTEMLYAIGAGDQVVAVDEYSNFPAEAVALGTKLSGYEPNVESIAGYEPDLVVISYDPGNLVEQLNALDIPVYIGNGASSLEQAYEQIEQLGALTGHLDVAVQLTSQMQTDIDAAVAASSVSTTAMGEPITYFYELDNTYYTVTSNTFVGQIFKLFGLENIADGVEEGNDYPQLSSEVIVSKNPKMIFLADTKCCAQTPETVSVRDGWQKMDAVVNKNIVQLDDDIASRWGPRVVELVKSISDALALVSAGN
;
A
#
# COMPACT_ATOMS: atom_id res chain seq x y z
N MET A 1 17.25 25.61 63.44
CA MET A 1 17.42 26.77 64.31
C MET A 1 16.65 27.93 63.70
N ASN A 2 15.60 28.36 64.44
CA ASN A 2 14.87 29.64 64.44
C ASN A 2 14.14 30.02 63.11
N LEU A 3 12.83 29.99 63.08
CA LEU A 3 11.72 30.60 63.85
C LEU A 3 11.43 32.07 63.52
N LEU A 4 10.14 32.27 63.17
CA LEU A 4 9.29 33.45 63.53
C LEU A 4 9.28 34.56 62.43
N SER A 5 8.20 35.29 62.13
CA SER A 5 6.86 35.37 62.72
C SER A 5 6.10 36.53 62.05
N ARG A 6 4.76 36.38 61.99
CA ARG A 6 3.70 37.39 62.21
C ARG A 6 3.67 38.63 61.27
N ALA A 7 2.59 39.26 60.93
CA ALA A 7 1.14 39.38 61.26
C ALA A 7 0.65 40.47 60.32
N GLY A 8 -0.48 40.48 59.70
CA GLY A 8 -1.81 40.69 60.18
C GLY A 8 -2.20 42.16 60.12
N PHE A 9 -3.21 42.51 59.33
CA PHE A 9 -4.13 43.57 59.73
C PHE A 9 -5.44 43.48 58.93
N ALA A 10 -6.52 43.41 59.66
CA ALA A 10 -7.88 43.48 59.22
C ALA A 10 -8.29 44.93 59.04
N GLY A 11 -9.16 45.14 58.08
CA GLY A 11 -9.86 46.41 57.82
C GLY A 11 -11.29 46.14 57.35
N LEU A 12 -12.18 46.17 58.29
CA LEU A 12 -13.62 46.13 58.22
C LEU A 12 -14.14 47.51 57.79
N PHE A 13 -14.94 47.66 56.72
CA PHE A 13 -15.85 48.82 56.56
C PHE A 13 -17.20 48.32 56.00
N ILE A 14 -18.20 48.61 56.84
CA ILE A 14 -19.64 48.43 56.60
C ILE A 14 -20.18 49.74 55.99
N CYS A 15 -21.08 49.68 55.01
CA CYS A 15 -22.30 50.44 54.78
C CYS A 15 -22.57 50.50 53.28
N ALA A 16 -23.69 50.26 52.80
CA ALA A 16 -25.04 50.58 52.94
C ALA A 16 -25.83 50.06 51.74
N ALA A 17 -27.02 49.62 51.95
CA ALA A 17 -27.96 49.08 50.98
C ALA A 17 -28.48 50.17 50.02
N ALA A 18 -28.66 49.84 48.76
CA ALA A 18 -29.65 50.43 47.88
C ALA A 18 -30.29 49.35 46.98
N LEU A 19 -31.57 49.11 47.26
CA LEU A 19 -32.45 48.28 46.43
C LEU A 19 -32.68 48.96 45.09
N PHE A 20 -32.32 48.30 43.99
CA PHE A 20 -32.90 48.50 42.67
C PHE A 20 -33.30 47.17 42.11
N ALA A 21 -34.62 46.95 42.00
CA ALA A 21 -35.19 45.87 41.23
C ALA A 21 -35.01 46.18 39.75
N ALA A 22 -34.27 45.36 39.03
CA ALA A 22 -34.26 45.31 37.59
C ALA A 22 -34.44 43.85 37.18
N CYS A 23 -35.49 43.57 36.42
CA CYS A 23 -35.77 42.34 35.76
C CYS A 23 -34.57 41.85 34.96
N SER A 24 -34.05 40.67 35.30
CA SER A 24 -33.08 39.97 34.50
C SER A 24 -33.82 38.93 33.70
N GLU A 25 -33.99 39.16 32.41
CA GLU A 25 -34.30 38.16 31.44
C GLU A 25 -33.10 37.16 31.37
N SER A 26 -33.36 35.94 31.80
CA SER A 26 -32.41 34.84 31.65
C SER A 26 -32.32 34.45 30.16
N ASN A 27 -31.36 34.99 29.45
CA ASN A 27 -30.97 34.46 28.13
C ASN A 27 -30.27 33.12 28.37
N THR A 28 -31.03 32.04 28.30
CA THR A 28 -30.50 30.71 28.12
C THR A 28 -29.98 30.61 26.69
N ALA A 29 -28.68 30.82 26.52
CA ALA A 29 -28.01 30.46 25.26
C ALA A 29 -28.12 28.95 25.08
N THR A 30 -29.06 28.52 24.25
CA THR A 30 -29.09 27.16 23.74
C THR A 30 -27.88 27.05 22.78
N GLU A 31 -26.83 26.37 23.22
CA GLU A 31 -25.80 25.88 22.31
C GLU A 31 -26.48 24.97 21.28
N ALA A 32 -26.69 25.50 20.09
CA ALA A 32 -27.09 24.69 18.94
C ALA A 32 -25.89 23.81 18.57
N THR A 33 -25.93 22.56 19.01
CA THR A 33 -25.02 21.53 18.51
C THR A 33 -25.34 21.41 17.01
N VAL A 34 -24.47 21.96 16.17
CA VAL A 34 -24.53 21.71 14.72
C VAL A 34 -24.13 20.26 14.52
N VAL A 35 -25.12 19.39 14.43
CA VAL A 35 -24.94 18.05 13.89
C VAL A 35 -24.68 18.26 12.40
N VAL A 36 -23.41 18.16 12.01
CA VAL A 36 -23.05 18.01 10.60
C VAL A 36 -23.52 16.62 10.21
N GLU A 37 -24.74 16.52 9.68
CA GLU A 37 -25.15 15.33 8.94
C GLU A 37 -24.22 15.25 7.73
N THR A 38 -23.25 14.35 7.81
CA THR A 38 -22.51 13.89 6.64
C THR A 38 -23.53 13.12 5.80
N THR A 39 -24.14 13.78 4.83
CA THR A 39 -24.93 13.08 3.81
C THR A 39 -23.95 12.22 3.02
N VAL A 40 -23.89 10.94 3.34
CA VAL A 40 -23.30 9.93 2.46
C VAL A 40 -24.13 10.00 1.19
N SER A 41 -23.53 10.51 0.11
CA SER A 41 -24.18 10.53 -1.20
C SER A 41 -24.34 9.08 -1.62
N GLU A 42 -25.57 8.58 -1.65
CA GLU A 42 -25.86 7.23 -2.14
C GLU A 42 -25.46 7.18 -3.62
N VAL A 43 -24.53 6.30 -3.97
CA VAL A 43 -24.05 6.12 -5.34
C VAL A 43 -25.20 5.60 -6.19
N ALA A 44 -25.54 6.33 -7.25
CA ALA A 44 -26.61 5.92 -8.16
C ALA A 44 -26.09 4.88 -9.15
N TYR A 45 -26.70 3.70 -9.16
CA TYR A 45 -26.48 2.67 -10.18
C TYR A 45 -27.43 2.84 -11.36
N PRO A 46 -27.08 2.38 -12.60
CA PRO A 46 -25.91 1.56 -12.92
C PRO A 46 -24.59 2.35 -12.91
N VAL A 47 -23.52 1.66 -12.53
CA VAL A 47 -22.15 2.19 -12.53
C VAL A 47 -21.31 1.41 -13.55
N THR A 48 -20.56 2.14 -14.39
CA THR A 48 -19.61 1.55 -15.34
C THR A 48 -18.20 1.97 -14.97
N ALA A 49 -17.33 1.00 -14.65
CA ALA A 49 -15.91 1.21 -14.39
C ALA A 49 -15.14 -0.08 -14.71
N GLY A 50 -13.85 0.03 -15.03
CA GLY A 50 -12.99 -1.13 -15.29
C GLY A 50 -13.50 -2.07 -16.38
N GLY A 51 -14.23 -1.55 -17.37
CA GLY A 51 -14.76 -2.32 -18.49
C GLY A 51 -16.04 -3.13 -18.21
N ILE A 52 -16.62 -3.02 -17.00
CA ILE A 52 -17.87 -3.68 -16.62
C ILE A 52 -18.93 -2.66 -16.18
N THR A 53 -20.20 -3.06 -16.22
CA THR A 53 -21.33 -2.28 -15.71
C THR A 53 -22.06 -3.10 -14.67
N LEU A 54 -22.30 -2.50 -13.50
CA LEU A 54 -23.11 -3.09 -12.44
C LEU A 54 -24.41 -2.31 -12.31
N ASP A 55 -25.55 -3.01 -12.31
CA ASP A 55 -26.88 -2.42 -12.17
C ASP A 55 -27.24 -2.08 -10.71
N ALA A 56 -26.51 -2.67 -9.75
CA ALA A 56 -26.66 -2.44 -8.32
C ALA A 56 -25.30 -2.54 -7.62
N GLN A 57 -25.22 -1.99 -6.40
CA GLN A 57 -24.03 -2.14 -5.55
C GLN A 57 -23.80 -3.62 -5.23
N PRO A 58 -22.58 -4.15 -5.48
CA PRO A 58 -22.27 -5.53 -5.13
C PRO A 58 -22.20 -5.68 -3.61
N MET A 59 -22.89 -6.68 -3.08
CA MET A 59 -22.91 -6.99 -1.65
C MET A 59 -22.20 -8.30 -1.33
N ARG A 60 -21.83 -9.06 -2.36
CA ARG A 60 -21.18 -10.37 -2.25
C ARG A 60 -20.03 -10.46 -3.24
N ILE A 61 -18.87 -9.99 -2.83
CA ILE A 61 -17.65 -9.94 -3.66
C ILE A 61 -16.79 -11.15 -3.36
N VAL A 62 -16.38 -11.89 -4.40
CA VAL A 62 -15.31 -12.87 -4.33
C VAL A 62 -14.05 -12.26 -4.93
N SER A 63 -12.97 -12.16 -4.14
CA SER A 63 -11.68 -11.63 -4.61
C SER A 63 -10.66 -12.75 -4.76
N LEU A 64 -10.17 -12.97 -5.97
CA LEU A 64 -9.15 -13.98 -6.30
C LEU A 64 -7.81 -13.31 -6.63
N SER A 65 -7.53 -12.19 -6.00
CA SER A 65 -6.29 -11.43 -6.17
C SER A 65 -5.90 -10.75 -4.85
N PRO A 66 -4.76 -11.10 -4.26
CA PRO A 66 -4.31 -10.49 -3.01
C PRO A 66 -4.22 -8.97 -3.07
N THR A 67 -3.74 -8.43 -4.20
CA THR A 67 -3.64 -6.98 -4.41
C THR A 67 -5.01 -6.30 -4.35
N HIS A 68 -6.00 -6.86 -5.06
CA HIS A 68 -7.35 -6.30 -5.09
C HIS A 68 -8.10 -6.54 -3.79
N THR A 69 -7.83 -7.64 -3.07
CA THR A 69 -8.33 -7.84 -1.71
C THR A 69 -7.88 -6.68 -0.81
N GLU A 70 -6.59 -6.31 -0.84
CA GLU A 70 -6.10 -5.16 -0.09
C GLU A 70 -6.76 -3.85 -0.51
N MET A 71 -6.97 -3.63 -1.82
CA MET A 71 -7.68 -2.44 -2.33
C MET A 71 -9.11 -2.37 -1.79
N LEU A 72 -9.88 -3.47 -1.88
CA LEU A 72 -11.26 -3.54 -1.41
C LEU A 72 -11.38 -3.20 0.07
N TYR A 73 -10.53 -3.76 0.91
CA TYR A 73 -10.54 -3.45 2.34
C TYR A 73 -10.10 -2.01 2.62
N ALA A 74 -9.09 -1.50 1.91
CA ALA A 74 -8.58 -0.16 2.12
C ALA A 74 -9.57 0.96 1.73
N ILE A 75 -10.43 0.70 0.74
CA ILE A 75 -11.50 1.64 0.34
C ILE A 75 -12.78 1.49 1.19
N GLY A 76 -12.82 0.56 2.14
CA GLY A 76 -13.97 0.34 3.01
C GLY A 76 -15.01 -0.64 2.47
N ALA A 77 -14.74 -1.36 1.39
CA ALA A 77 -15.61 -2.38 0.80
C ALA A 77 -15.45 -3.78 1.45
N GLY A 78 -14.71 -3.88 2.55
CA GLY A 78 -14.41 -5.16 3.19
C GLY A 78 -15.64 -5.96 3.63
N ASP A 79 -16.70 -5.29 4.10
CA ASP A 79 -17.94 -5.95 4.52
C ASP A 79 -18.71 -6.60 3.34
N GLN A 80 -18.38 -6.21 2.11
CA GLN A 80 -18.95 -6.79 0.89
C GLN A 80 -18.18 -8.04 0.44
N VAL A 81 -16.96 -8.27 0.94
CA VAL A 81 -16.12 -9.41 0.57
C VAL A 81 -16.57 -10.64 1.33
N VAL A 82 -17.02 -11.68 0.60
CA VAL A 82 -17.51 -12.94 1.18
C VAL A 82 -16.52 -14.08 1.05
N ALA A 83 -15.57 -14.00 0.12
CA ALA A 83 -14.53 -14.99 -0.05
C ALA A 83 -13.29 -14.40 -0.70
N VAL A 84 -12.12 -14.95 -0.36
CA VAL A 84 -10.83 -14.55 -0.91
C VAL A 84 -10.02 -15.79 -1.31
N ASP A 85 -8.98 -15.59 -2.10
CA ASP A 85 -8.04 -16.64 -2.45
C ASP A 85 -7.08 -16.98 -1.31
N GLU A 86 -6.32 -18.08 -1.48
CA GLU A 86 -5.38 -18.60 -0.47
C GLU A 86 -4.18 -17.71 -0.20
N TYR A 87 -3.87 -16.77 -1.11
CA TYR A 87 -2.76 -15.82 -1.00
C TYR A 87 -3.19 -14.43 -0.49
N SER A 88 -4.48 -14.20 -0.30
CA SER A 88 -5.04 -12.99 0.32
C SER A 88 -4.83 -13.02 1.84
N ASN A 89 -3.60 -12.73 2.26
CA ASN A 89 -3.14 -12.82 3.64
C ASN A 89 -3.15 -11.47 4.39
N PHE A 90 -3.71 -10.44 3.80
CA PHE A 90 -3.87 -9.10 4.38
C PHE A 90 -5.16 -8.42 3.83
N PRO A 91 -5.88 -7.66 4.66
CA PRO A 91 -5.69 -7.48 6.11
C PRO A 91 -6.15 -8.70 6.92
N ALA A 92 -6.06 -8.61 8.27
CA ALA A 92 -6.44 -9.70 9.16
C ALA A 92 -7.92 -10.11 9.01
N GLU A 93 -8.78 -9.15 8.65
CA GLU A 93 -10.21 -9.36 8.40
C GLU A 93 -10.45 -10.25 7.17
N ALA A 94 -9.66 -10.09 6.11
CA ALA A 94 -9.71 -10.98 4.95
C ALA A 94 -9.29 -12.41 5.31
N VAL A 95 -8.23 -12.55 6.10
CA VAL A 95 -7.77 -13.85 6.62
C VAL A 95 -8.84 -14.53 7.49
N ALA A 96 -9.57 -13.73 8.27
CA ALA A 96 -10.63 -14.23 9.17
C ALA A 96 -11.83 -14.86 8.43
N LEU A 97 -12.02 -14.59 7.12
CA LEU A 97 -13.02 -15.26 6.30
C LEU A 97 -12.76 -16.78 6.21
N GLY A 98 -11.51 -17.21 6.36
CA GLY A 98 -11.12 -18.62 6.36
C GLY A 98 -11.31 -19.33 5.02
N THR A 99 -11.56 -18.58 3.93
CA THR A 99 -11.71 -19.11 2.57
C THR A 99 -10.35 -19.44 1.95
N LYS A 100 -10.33 -20.39 1.03
CA LYS A 100 -9.10 -20.83 0.36
C LYS A 100 -9.40 -21.16 -1.09
N LEU A 101 -9.93 -20.19 -1.82
CA LEU A 101 -10.10 -20.31 -3.26
C LEU A 101 -8.73 -20.20 -3.93
N SER A 102 -8.55 -20.79 -5.09
CA SER A 102 -7.33 -20.60 -5.87
C SER A 102 -7.51 -19.45 -6.87
N GLY A 103 -6.58 -18.50 -6.86
CA GLY A 103 -6.49 -17.49 -7.91
C GLY A 103 -5.79 -18.00 -9.18
N TYR A 104 -5.01 -19.09 -9.08
CA TYR A 104 -4.28 -19.68 -10.22
C TYR A 104 -5.06 -20.78 -10.93
N GLU A 105 -5.76 -21.62 -10.18
CA GLU A 105 -6.58 -22.73 -10.69
C GLU A 105 -7.99 -22.62 -10.10
N PRO A 106 -8.75 -21.56 -10.48
CA PRO A 106 -10.05 -21.30 -9.91
C PRO A 106 -11.07 -22.36 -10.32
N ASN A 107 -11.91 -22.73 -9.36
CA ASN A 107 -13.04 -23.63 -9.58
C ASN A 107 -14.35 -22.82 -9.62
N VAL A 108 -15.00 -22.77 -10.79
CA VAL A 108 -16.23 -21.99 -11.03
C VAL A 108 -17.36 -22.38 -10.07
N GLU A 109 -17.56 -23.69 -9.82
CA GLU A 109 -18.62 -24.18 -8.91
C GLU A 109 -18.36 -23.71 -7.47
N SER A 110 -17.09 -23.74 -7.04
CA SER A 110 -16.70 -23.26 -5.71
C SER A 110 -16.92 -21.75 -5.57
N ILE A 111 -16.62 -20.98 -6.62
CA ILE A 111 -16.85 -19.52 -6.66
C ILE A 111 -18.35 -19.23 -6.64
N ALA A 112 -19.13 -19.86 -7.53
CA ALA A 112 -20.58 -19.69 -7.62
C ALA A 112 -21.30 -20.10 -6.33
N GLY A 113 -20.75 -21.05 -5.57
CA GLY A 113 -21.27 -21.46 -4.26
C GLY A 113 -21.28 -20.36 -3.20
N TYR A 114 -20.52 -19.28 -3.40
CA TYR A 114 -20.59 -18.05 -2.59
C TYR A 114 -21.68 -17.09 -3.05
N GLU A 115 -22.41 -17.39 -4.15
CA GLU A 115 -23.44 -16.52 -4.74
C GLU A 115 -22.94 -15.08 -4.94
N PRO A 116 -21.78 -14.88 -5.62
CA PRO A 116 -21.23 -13.55 -5.79
C PRO A 116 -22.02 -12.72 -6.79
N ASP A 117 -22.14 -11.44 -6.54
CA ASP A 117 -22.62 -10.42 -7.49
C ASP A 117 -21.48 -9.63 -8.12
N LEU A 118 -20.24 -9.90 -7.72
CA LEU A 118 -19.02 -9.45 -8.37
C LEU A 118 -17.87 -10.42 -8.05
N VAL A 119 -17.10 -10.80 -9.08
CA VAL A 119 -15.80 -11.49 -8.90
C VAL A 119 -14.68 -10.57 -9.35
N VAL A 120 -13.60 -10.48 -8.56
CA VAL A 120 -12.44 -9.62 -8.82
C VAL A 120 -11.21 -10.50 -9.03
N ILE A 121 -10.53 -10.33 -10.16
CA ILE A 121 -9.36 -11.11 -10.57
C ILE A 121 -8.24 -10.19 -11.10
N SER A 122 -7.00 -10.68 -11.12
CA SER A 122 -5.86 -9.95 -11.70
C SER A 122 -5.46 -10.41 -13.10
N TYR A 123 -5.97 -11.52 -13.56
CA TYR A 123 -5.82 -12.07 -14.92
C TYR A 123 -6.93 -13.11 -15.14
N ASP A 124 -7.12 -13.58 -16.37
CA ASP A 124 -8.18 -14.54 -16.70
C ASP A 124 -7.63 -15.98 -16.88
N PRO A 125 -7.52 -16.77 -15.79
CA PRO A 125 -7.03 -18.15 -15.89
C PRO A 125 -8.10 -19.07 -16.46
N GLY A 126 -7.76 -19.78 -17.54
CA GLY A 126 -8.62 -20.82 -18.10
C GLY A 126 -9.98 -20.31 -18.61
N ASN A 127 -10.06 -19.08 -19.11
CA ASN A 127 -11.30 -18.41 -19.54
C ASN A 127 -12.35 -18.33 -18.43
N LEU A 128 -11.94 -18.02 -17.21
CA LEU A 128 -12.81 -17.88 -16.04
C LEU A 128 -13.91 -16.85 -16.25
N VAL A 129 -13.57 -15.74 -16.93
CA VAL A 129 -14.51 -14.66 -17.25
C VAL A 129 -15.69 -15.17 -18.07
N GLU A 130 -15.44 -15.93 -19.14
CA GLU A 130 -16.49 -16.49 -19.98
C GLU A 130 -17.39 -17.45 -19.18
N GLN A 131 -16.77 -18.29 -18.34
CA GLN A 131 -17.49 -19.26 -17.53
C GLN A 131 -18.38 -18.61 -16.47
N LEU A 132 -17.92 -17.55 -15.80
CA LEU A 132 -18.69 -16.82 -14.79
C LEU A 132 -19.78 -15.97 -15.44
N ASN A 133 -19.51 -15.32 -16.57
CA ASN A 133 -20.51 -14.57 -17.33
C ASN A 133 -21.64 -15.46 -17.85
N ALA A 134 -21.37 -16.73 -18.16
CA ALA A 134 -22.41 -17.70 -18.53
C ALA A 134 -23.37 -18.04 -17.36
N LEU A 135 -22.99 -17.68 -16.13
CA LEU A 135 -23.80 -17.78 -14.92
C LEU A 135 -24.36 -16.43 -14.47
N ASP A 136 -24.28 -15.40 -15.34
CA ASP A 136 -24.67 -14.01 -15.04
C ASP A 136 -23.88 -13.38 -13.86
N ILE A 137 -22.65 -13.87 -13.61
CA ILE A 137 -21.76 -13.32 -12.57
C ILE A 137 -20.78 -12.36 -13.24
N PRO A 138 -20.84 -11.04 -12.95
CA PRO A 138 -19.90 -10.06 -13.50
C PRO A 138 -18.51 -10.23 -12.95
N VAL A 139 -17.48 -9.98 -13.80
CA VAL A 139 -16.08 -10.11 -13.43
C VAL A 139 -15.33 -8.82 -13.72
N TYR A 140 -14.71 -8.24 -12.69
CA TYR A 140 -13.72 -7.18 -12.84
C TYR A 140 -12.32 -7.77 -12.99
N ILE A 141 -11.60 -7.33 -14.02
CA ILE A 141 -10.21 -7.71 -14.26
C ILE A 141 -9.31 -6.49 -14.04
N GLY A 142 -8.53 -6.51 -12.96
CA GLY A 142 -7.47 -5.55 -12.70
C GLY A 142 -6.11 -6.15 -13.01
N ASN A 143 -5.68 -6.10 -14.28
CA ASN A 143 -4.36 -6.63 -14.66
C ASN A 143 -3.23 -5.98 -13.85
N GLY A 144 -2.09 -6.67 -13.76
CA GLY A 144 -0.90 -6.13 -13.10
C GLY A 144 -0.59 -4.72 -13.58
N ALA A 145 -0.52 -3.77 -12.65
CA ALA A 145 -0.21 -2.39 -12.99
C ALA A 145 1.25 -2.26 -13.46
N SER A 146 1.50 -1.41 -14.44
CA SER A 146 2.84 -1.06 -14.90
C SER A 146 3.32 0.30 -14.36
N SER A 147 2.42 1.07 -13.71
CA SER A 147 2.73 2.36 -13.09
C SER A 147 1.84 2.62 -11.87
N LEU A 148 2.23 3.61 -11.05
CA LEU A 148 1.42 4.05 -9.91
C LEU A 148 0.06 4.59 -10.36
N GLU A 149 0.00 5.30 -11.48
CA GLU A 149 -1.25 5.83 -12.04
C GLU A 149 -2.24 4.71 -12.33
N GLN A 150 -1.79 3.60 -12.92
CA GLN A 150 -2.65 2.44 -13.17
C GLN A 150 -3.11 1.78 -11.87
N ALA A 151 -2.25 1.73 -10.84
CA ALA A 151 -2.65 1.23 -9.53
C ALA A 151 -3.74 2.12 -8.90
N TYR A 152 -3.58 3.44 -8.97
CA TYR A 152 -4.59 4.41 -8.48
C TYR A 152 -5.91 4.27 -9.25
N GLU A 153 -5.83 4.15 -10.58
CA GLU A 153 -7.00 3.93 -11.41
C GLU A 153 -7.79 2.69 -11.00
N GLN A 154 -7.12 1.56 -10.73
CA GLN A 154 -7.77 0.34 -10.27
C GLN A 154 -8.43 0.50 -8.90
N ILE A 155 -7.80 1.21 -7.96
CA ILE A 155 -8.39 1.54 -6.65
C ILE A 155 -9.67 2.37 -6.84
N GLU A 156 -9.65 3.38 -7.70
CA GLU A 156 -10.81 4.24 -7.98
C GLU A 156 -11.91 3.51 -8.75
N GLN A 157 -11.57 2.61 -9.68
CA GLN A 157 -12.53 1.75 -10.38
C GLN A 157 -13.26 0.84 -9.40
N LEU A 158 -12.53 0.18 -8.49
CA LEU A 158 -13.15 -0.62 -7.42
C LEU A 158 -13.99 0.24 -6.50
N GLY A 159 -13.52 1.44 -6.15
CA GLY A 159 -14.30 2.42 -5.38
C GLY A 159 -15.63 2.77 -6.04
N ALA A 160 -15.61 3.03 -7.35
CA ALA A 160 -16.83 3.32 -8.12
C ALA A 160 -17.78 2.12 -8.14
N LEU A 161 -17.26 0.92 -8.47
CA LEU A 161 -18.07 -0.31 -8.56
C LEU A 161 -18.71 -0.71 -7.22
N THR A 162 -18.04 -0.44 -6.11
CA THR A 162 -18.46 -0.88 -4.76
C THR A 162 -19.21 0.20 -3.96
N GLY A 163 -19.37 1.41 -4.53
CA GLY A 163 -20.02 2.53 -3.85
C GLY A 163 -19.11 3.29 -2.87
N HIS A 164 -17.79 3.17 -3.00
CA HIS A 164 -16.78 3.76 -2.12
C HIS A 164 -15.83 4.72 -2.87
N LEU A 165 -16.29 5.35 -3.95
CA LEU A 165 -15.43 6.19 -4.81
C LEU A 165 -14.76 7.33 -4.03
N ASP A 166 -15.49 8.01 -3.14
CA ASP A 166 -14.95 9.14 -2.38
C ASP A 166 -13.78 8.70 -1.49
N VAL A 167 -13.89 7.51 -0.87
CA VAL A 167 -12.81 6.93 -0.04
C VAL A 167 -11.64 6.50 -0.92
N ALA A 168 -11.91 5.94 -2.09
CA ALA A 168 -10.88 5.52 -3.03
C ALA A 168 -10.06 6.73 -3.53
N VAL A 169 -10.71 7.83 -3.92
CA VAL A 169 -10.04 9.07 -4.35
C VAL A 169 -9.23 9.70 -3.21
N GLN A 170 -9.75 9.68 -1.98
CA GLN A 170 -9.00 10.16 -0.83
C GLN A 170 -7.77 9.28 -0.57
N LEU A 171 -7.91 7.96 -0.66
CA LEU A 171 -6.81 7.00 -0.49
C LEU A 171 -5.70 7.23 -1.52
N THR A 172 -6.05 7.32 -2.82
CA THR A 172 -5.06 7.53 -3.88
C THR A 172 -4.34 8.86 -3.74
N SER A 173 -5.04 9.93 -3.37
CA SER A 173 -4.45 11.24 -3.09
C SER A 173 -3.48 11.21 -1.90
N GLN A 174 -3.82 10.44 -0.85
CA GLN A 174 -2.93 10.27 0.31
C GLN A 174 -1.70 9.44 -0.07
N MET A 175 -1.89 8.36 -0.84
CA MET A 175 -0.77 7.55 -1.34
C MET A 175 0.22 8.38 -2.15
N GLN A 176 -0.26 9.23 -3.08
CA GLN A 176 0.58 10.15 -3.85
C GLN A 176 1.39 11.07 -2.93
N THR A 177 0.71 11.71 -1.97
CA THR A 177 1.35 12.60 -1.00
C THR A 177 2.44 11.89 -0.19
N ASP A 178 2.16 10.68 0.30
CA ASP A 178 3.10 9.90 1.11
C ASP A 178 4.30 9.43 0.29
N ILE A 179 4.08 9.03 -0.97
CA ILE A 179 5.13 8.64 -1.91
C ILE A 179 6.04 9.83 -2.21
N ASP A 180 5.47 10.98 -2.57
CA ASP A 180 6.23 12.20 -2.86
C ASP A 180 7.06 12.63 -1.64
N ALA A 181 6.48 12.56 -0.45
CA ALA A 181 7.17 12.87 0.80
C ALA A 181 8.35 11.91 1.07
N ALA A 182 8.16 10.61 0.86
CA ALA A 182 9.21 9.61 1.06
C ALA A 182 10.34 9.77 0.04
N VAL A 183 10.02 10.03 -1.23
CA VAL A 183 11.03 10.32 -2.28
C VAL A 183 11.80 11.60 -1.94
N ALA A 184 11.12 12.66 -1.53
CA ALA A 184 11.77 13.93 -1.15
C ALA A 184 12.65 13.79 0.11
N ALA A 185 12.26 12.94 1.07
CA ALA A 185 13.04 12.70 2.29
C ALA A 185 14.34 11.92 2.02
N SER A 186 14.38 11.13 0.96
CA SER A 186 15.56 10.33 0.59
C SER A 186 16.70 11.18 0.05
N SER A 187 16.83 12.44 0.34
CA SER A 187 17.76 13.50 -0.13
C SER A 187 19.19 13.05 -0.54
N VAL A 188 19.34 11.77 -0.86
CA VAL A 188 20.50 11.22 -1.55
C VAL A 188 20.45 11.77 -2.95
N SER A 189 21.04 12.94 -3.12
CA SER A 189 21.41 13.36 -4.46
C SER A 189 22.32 12.26 -5.01
N THR A 190 21.76 11.39 -5.85
CA THR A 190 22.52 10.42 -6.64
C THR A 190 23.65 11.13 -7.40
N THR A 191 23.50 12.45 -7.60
CA THR A 191 24.52 13.36 -8.15
C THR A 191 25.58 13.80 -7.16
N ALA A 192 25.34 13.78 -5.84
CA ALA A 192 26.36 14.20 -4.85
C ALA A 192 27.48 13.18 -4.70
N MET A 193 27.26 11.91 -5.06
CA MET A 193 28.26 10.85 -5.01
C MET A 193 29.06 10.71 -6.32
N GLY A 194 28.76 11.47 -7.36
CA GLY A 194 29.49 11.49 -8.63
C GLY A 194 29.20 10.31 -9.57
N GLU A 195 28.55 9.26 -9.08
CA GLU A 195 28.12 8.09 -9.85
C GLU A 195 26.75 7.61 -9.37
N PRO A 196 25.90 7.05 -10.28
CA PRO A 196 24.60 6.56 -9.93
C PRO A 196 24.68 5.39 -8.94
N ILE A 197 23.66 5.26 -8.09
CA ILE A 197 23.50 4.11 -7.22
C ILE A 197 22.84 2.99 -8.01
N THR A 198 23.60 1.92 -8.25
CA THR A 198 23.10 0.72 -8.93
C THR A 198 22.50 -0.26 -7.94
N TYR A 199 21.46 -0.99 -8.35
CA TYR A 199 20.84 -2.00 -7.52
C TYR A 199 20.59 -3.32 -8.26
N PHE A 200 20.57 -4.41 -7.48
CA PHE A 200 20.04 -5.72 -7.85
C PHE A 200 18.77 -5.97 -7.03
N TYR A 201 17.70 -6.37 -7.70
CA TYR A 201 16.44 -6.77 -7.05
C TYR A 201 16.30 -8.29 -7.19
N GLU A 202 16.30 -9.01 -6.08
CA GLU A 202 16.23 -10.46 -6.06
C GLU A 202 14.78 -10.90 -5.84
N LEU A 203 14.19 -11.55 -6.87
CA LEU A 203 12.84 -12.13 -6.78
C LEU A 203 12.84 -13.51 -6.13
N ASP A 204 13.92 -14.27 -6.36
CA ASP A 204 14.16 -15.57 -5.76
C ASP A 204 15.65 -15.92 -5.75
N ASN A 205 16.01 -16.95 -4.98
CA ASN A 205 17.39 -17.40 -4.80
C ASN A 205 18.01 -18.08 -6.04
N THR A 206 17.29 -18.11 -7.16
CA THR A 206 17.82 -18.53 -8.48
C THR A 206 18.20 -17.36 -9.37
N TYR A 207 18.14 -16.13 -8.81
CA TYR A 207 18.56 -14.87 -9.42
C TYR A 207 17.61 -14.34 -10.50
N TYR A 208 16.32 -14.73 -10.47
CA TYR A 208 15.32 -13.97 -11.19
C TYR A 208 15.23 -12.56 -10.61
N THR A 209 15.05 -11.59 -11.50
CA THR A 209 15.02 -10.17 -11.16
C THR A 209 13.98 -9.44 -12.02
N VAL A 210 13.92 -8.13 -11.85
CA VAL A 210 13.06 -7.24 -12.64
C VAL A 210 13.92 -6.21 -13.35
N THR A 211 13.45 -5.69 -14.50
CA THR A 211 14.03 -4.50 -15.13
C THR A 211 13.35 -3.23 -14.63
N SER A 212 13.92 -2.07 -14.98
CA SER A 212 13.32 -0.76 -14.73
C SER A 212 11.97 -0.52 -15.42
N ASN A 213 11.52 -1.41 -16.34
CA ASN A 213 10.25 -1.27 -17.03
C ASN A 213 9.07 -1.85 -16.25
N THR A 214 9.33 -2.73 -15.28
CA THR A 214 8.29 -3.31 -14.42
C THR A 214 7.72 -2.27 -13.45
N PHE A 215 6.56 -2.54 -12.86
CA PHE A 215 5.97 -1.70 -11.80
C PHE A 215 6.96 -1.41 -10.68
N VAL A 216 7.61 -2.45 -10.15
CA VAL A 216 8.63 -2.31 -9.10
C VAL A 216 9.81 -1.48 -9.60
N GLY A 217 10.31 -1.74 -10.82
CA GLY A 217 11.40 -0.96 -11.41
C GLY A 217 11.07 0.52 -11.56
N GLN A 218 9.80 0.87 -11.88
CA GLN A 218 9.36 2.27 -11.91
C GLN A 218 9.40 2.92 -10.53
N ILE A 219 9.12 2.18 -9.44
CA ILE A 219 9.27 2.68 -8.07
C ILE A 219 10.73 3.06 -7.77
N PHE A 220 11.68 2.21 -8.13
CA PHE A 220 13.11 2.51 -7.94
C PHE A 220 13.58 3.72 -8.77
N LYS A 221 13.01 3.93 -9.97
CA LYS A 221 13.28 5.11 -10.79
C LYS A 221 12.90 6.42 -10.13
N LEU A 222 11.89 6.46 -9.23
CA LEU A 222 11.52 7.67 -8.49
C LEU A 222 12.69 8.20 -7.66
N PHE A 223 13.58 7.32 -7.24
CA PHE A 223 14.79 7.65 -6.48
C PHE A 223 16.04 7.85 -7.35
N GLY A 224 15.91 7.73 -8.67
CA GLY A 224 17.04 7.84 -9.59
C GLY A 224 18.05 6.68 -9.48
N LEU A 225 17.60 5.50 -9.02
CA LEU A 225 18.42 4.31 -8.95
C LEU A 225 18.52 3.62 -10.32
N GLU A 226 19.67 3.01 -10.61
CA GLU A 226 19.93 2.28 -11.85
C GLU A 226 19.88 0.77 -11.63
N ASN A 227 19.08 0.08 -12.42
CA ASN A 227 18.91 -1.35 -12.35
C ASN A 227 20.02 -2.08 -13.12
N ILE A 228 20.75 -3.02 -12.48
CA ILE A 228 21.79 -3.80 -13.16
C ILE A 228 21.24 -4.79 -14.19
N ALA A 229 19.96 -5.10 -14.15
CA ALA A 229 19.29 -6.01 -15.09
C ALA A 229 18.93 -5.32 -16.40
N ASP A 230 18.91 -3.98 -16.46
CA ASP A 230 18.55 -3.25 -17.67
C ASP A 230 19.50 -3.58 -18.82
N GLY A 231 18.92 -3.93 -19.97
CA GLY A 231 19.65 -4.25 -21.20
C GLY A 231 20.43 -5.58 -21.18
N VAL A 232 20.25 -6.42 -20.16
CA VAL A 232 20.89 -7.75 -20.13
C VAL A 232 20.22 -8.72 -21.09
N GLU A 233 18.88 -8.70 -21.15
CA GLU A 233 18.07 -9.52 -22.06
C GLU A 233 17.01 -8.65 -22.72
N GLU A 234 17.13 -8.44 -24.04
CA GLU A 234 16.22 -7.55 -24.76
C GLU A 234 14.80 -8.10 -24.80
N GLY A 235 13.83 -7.28 -24.40
CA GLY A 235 12.40 -7.61 -24.40
C GLY A 235 11.95 -8.53 -23.26
N ASN A 236 12.83 -8.89 -22.32
CA ASN A 236 12.47 -9.62 -21.12
C ASN A 236 12.59 -8.71 -19.89
N ASP A 237 11.46 -8.39 -19.28
CA ASP A 237 11.42 -7.56 -18.07
C ASP A 237 11.61 -8.34 -16.76
N TYR A 238 11.70 -9.67 -16.85
CA TYR A 238 11.93 -10.58 -15.71
C TYR A 238 13.08 -11.56 -16.02
N PRO A 239 14.29 -11.05 -16.30
CA PRO A 239 15.41 -11.92 -16.66
C PRO A 239 15.92 -12.73 -15.47
N GLN A 240 16.49 -13.89 -15.77
CA GLN A 240 17.32 -14.65 -14.80
C GLN A 240 18.79 -14.34 -15.05
N LEU A 241 19.43 -13.70 -14.07
CA LEU A 241 20.85 -13.38 -14.17
C LEU A 241 21.71 -14.57 -13.68
N SER A 242 22.97 -14.64 -14.15
CA SER A 242 23.93 -15.53 -13.49
C SER A 242 24.65 -14.81 -12.34
N SER A 243 25.16 -15.58 -11.36
CA SER A 243 25.95 -15.03 -10.26
C SER A 243 27.15 -14.23 -10.78
N GLU A 244 27.81 -14.67 -11.87
CA GLU A 244 28.94 -13.98 -12.47
C GLU A 244 28.56 -12.62 -13.06
N VAL A 245 27.36 -12.51 -13.67
CA VAL A 245 26.86 -11.24 -14.20
C VAL A 245 26.61 -10.27 -13.05
N ILE A 246 25.93 -10.72 -11.97
CA ILE A 246 25.65 -9.89 -10.80
C ILE A 246 26.96 -9.39 -10.17
N VAL A 247 27.93 -10.28 -9.95
CA VAL A 247 29.25 -9.93 -9.41
C VAL A 247 30.00 -8.96 -10.32
N SER A 248 29.96 -9.15 -11.65
CA SER A 248 30.65 -8.27 -12.59
C SER A 248 30.03 -6.88 -12.69
N LYS A 249 28.70 -6.77 -12.51
CA LYS A 249 27.97 -5.49 -12.45
C LYS A 249 28.18 -4.74 -11.14
N ASN A 250 28.57 -5.47 -10.09
CA ASN A 250 28.91 -4.92 -8.77
C ASN A 250 27.90 -3.91 -8.23
N PRO A 251 26.63 -4.31 -8.00
CA PRO A 251 25.61 -3.38 -7.51
C PRO A 251 26.00 -2.77 -6.16
N LYS A 252 25.65 -1.50 -5.96
CA LYS A 252 25.86 -0.79 -4.69
C LYS A 252 24.82 -1.17 -3.62
N MET A 253 23.67 -1.66 -4.06
CA MET A 253 22.58 -2.14 -3.17
C MET A 253 22.00 -3.46 -3.69
N ILE A 254 21.50 -4.29 -2.77
CA ILE A 254 20.71 -5.49 -3.08
C ILE A 254 19.40 -5.39 -2.31
N PHE A 255 18.27 -5.61 -2.98
CA PHE A 255 16.97 -5.68 -2.37
C PHE A 255 16.42 -7.09 -2.50
N LEU A 256 16.11 -7.72 -1.38
CA LEU A 256 15.63 -9.09 -1.29
C LEU A 256 14.10 -9.08 -1.18
N ALA A 257 13.39 -9.55 -2.19
CA ALA A 257 11.94 -9.72 -2.22
C ALA A 257 11.54 -11.19 -2.00
N ASP A 258 12.45 -11.98 -1.46
CA ASP A 258 12.36 -13.43 -1.28
C ASP A 258 12.69 -13.88 0.15
N THR A 259 12.40 -13.01 1.10
CA THR A 259 12.68 -13.21 2.52
C THR A 259 11.75 -14.26 3.15
N LYS A 260 10.48 -14.30 2.71
CA LYS A 260 9.47 -15.24 3.20
C LYS A 260 9.46 -16.55 2.42
N CYS A 261 9.39 -16.46 1.08
CA CYS A 261 9.33 -17.63 0.22
C CYS A 261 10.59 -18.50 0.31
N CYS A 262 11.75 -17.87 0.35
CA CYS A 262 13.03 -18.51 0.10
C CYS A 262 14.03 -18.30 1.24
N ALA A 263 13.60 -17.67 2.35
CA ALA A 263 14.37 -17.41 3.56
C ALA A 263 15.70 -16.69 3.31
N GLN A 264 15.74 -15.78 2.30
CA GLN A 264 16.95 -15.02 2.02
C GLN A 264 17.15 -13.90 3.04
N THR A 265 18.40 -13.75 3.46
CA THR A 265 18.83 -12.72 4.43
C THR A 265 20.16 -12.12 3.99
N PRO A 266 20.56 -10.96 4.53
CA PRO A 266 21.89 -10.41 4.27
C PRO A 266 23.03 -11.42 4.54
N GLU A 267 22.86 -12.27 5.55
CA GLU A 267 23.85 -13.30 5.91
C GLU A 267 23.94 -14.39 4.84
N THR A 268 22.79 -14.93 4.36
CA THR A 268 22.78 -15.97 3.33
C THR A 268 23.34 -15.47 2.01
N VAL A 269 23.07 -14.22 1.66
CA VAL A 269 23.56 -13.57 0.44
C VAL A 269 25.06 -13.27 0.54
N SER A 270 25.53 -12.78 1.69
CA SER A 270 26.95 -12.39 1.88
C SER A 270 27.94 -13.53 1.78
N VAL A 271 27.50 -14.79 1.99
CA VAL A 271 28.39 -15.98 1.94
C VAL A 271 28.37 -16.68 0.59
N ARG A 272 27.58 -16.20 -0.39
CA ARG A 272 27.56 -16.76 -1.75
C ARG A 272 28.92 -16.65 -2.42
N ASP A 273 29.29 -17.64 -3.21
CA ASP A 273 30.60 -17.69 -3.87
C ASP A 273 30.82 -16.45 -4.77
N GLY A 274 31.91 -15.74 -4.52
CA GLY A 274 32.30 -14.54 -5.28
C GLY A 274 31.65 -13.23 -4.82
N TRP A 275 30.60 -13.27 -3.97
CA TRP A 275 29.85 -12.06 -3.58
C TRP A 275 30.51 -11.23 -2.49
N GLN A 276 31.45 -11.79 -1.74
CA GLN A 276 32.08 -11.16 -0.56
C GLN A 276 32.81 -9.83 -0.86
N LYS A 277 33.11 -9.56 -2.15
CA LYS A 277 33.80 -8.34 -2.61
C LYS A 277 32.89 -7.31 -3.25
N MET A 278 31.59 -7.65 -3.46
CA MET A 278 30.65 -6.68 -4.04
C MET A 278 30.41 -5.52 -3.08
N ASP A 279 30.26 -4.33 -3.62
CA ASP A 279 30.02 -3.10 -2.86
C ASP A 279 28.81 -3.22 -1.93
N ALA A 280 27.71 -3.80 -2.37
CA ALA A 280 26.53 -4.02 -1.55
C ALA A 280 26.81 -4.90 -0.32
N VAL A 281 27.67 -5.93 -0.46
CA VAL A 281 28.03 -6.84 0.62
C VAL A 281 29.03 -6.19 1.58
N VAL A 282 30.09 -5.57 1.04
CA VAL A 282 31.14 -4.91 1.83
C VAL A 282 30.56 -3.78 2.68
N ASN A 283 29.65 -2.98 2.10
CA ASN A 283 29.04 -1.84 2.77
C ASN A 283 27.74 -2.20 3.52
N LYS A 284 27.33 -3.47 3.53
CA LYS A 284 26.11 -3.97 4.19
C LYS A 284 24.83 -3.32 3.67
N ASN A 285 24.79 -3.01 2.39
CA ASN A 285 23.67 -2.42 1.69
C ASN A 285 22.74 -3.51 1.10
N ILE A 286 22.42 -4.53 1.91
CA ILE A 286 21.49 -5.60 1.56
C ILE A 286 20.21 -5.36 2.36
N VAL A 287 19.11 -5.08 1.66
CA VAL A 287 17.85 -4.67 2.22
C VAL A 287 16.83 -5.80 2.09
N GLN A 288 16.25 -6.21 3.21
CA GLN A 288 15.15 -7.16 3.22
C GLN A 288 13.84 -6.42 3.02
N LEU A 289 13.06 -6.85 2.03
CA LEU A 289 11.71 -6.37 1.80
C LEU A 289 10.70 -7.41 2.30
N ASP A 290 9.49 -6.97 2.57
CA ASP A 290 8.36 -7.88 2.74
C ASP A 290 7.93 -8.37 1.35
N ASP A 291 7.97 -9.68 1.10
CA ASP A 291 7.69 -10.29 -0.22
C ASP A 291 6.31 -9.88 -0.75
N ASP A 292 5.31 -9.78 0.13
CA ASP A 292 3.94 -9.41 -0.27
C ASP A 292 3.88 -7.94 -0.71
N ILE A 293 4.52 -7.04 0.04
CA ILE A 293 4.58 -5.61 -0.28
C ILE A 293 5.40 -5.38 -1.56
N ALA A 294 6.48 -6.14 -1.71
CA ALA A 294 7.40 -6.04 -2.82
C ALA A 294 6.82 -6.57 -4.15
N SER A 295 5.72 -7.37 -4.10
CA SER A 295 5.11 -8.00 -5.27
C SER A 295 3.70 -7.50 -5.61
N ARG A 296 3.13 -6.57 -4.81
CA ARG A 296 1.76 -6.07 -4.97
C ARG A 296 1.74 -4.59 -5.32
N TRP A 297 0.85 -4.23 -6.25
CA TRP A 297 0.62 -2.82 -6.66
C TRP A 297 -0.56 -2.17 -5.92
N GLY A 298 -0.86 -2.66 -4.71
CA GLY A 298 -1.95 -2.18 -3.86
C GLY A 298 -1.55 -0.99 -2.97
N PRO A 299 -2.42 -0.61 -2.01
CA PRO A 299 -2.21 0.55 -1.14
C PRO A 299 -0.91 0.49 -0.33
N ARG A 300 -0.41 -0.71 -0.01
CA ARG A 300 0.86 -0.89 0.73
C ARG A 300 2.12 -0.60 -0.09
N VAL A 301 2.01 -0.25 -1.38
CA VAL A 301 3.17 0.22 -2.17
C VAL A 301 3.86 1.42 -1.50
N VAL A 302 3.14 2.22 -0.73
CA VAL A 302 3.70 3.31 0.09
C VAL A 302 4.76 2.80 1.08
N GLU A 303 4.57 1.60 1.62
CA GLU A 303 5.54 0.96 2.53
C GLU A 303 6.80 0.51 1.79
N LEU A 304 6.67 0.01 0.55
CA LEU A 304 7.83 -0.29 -0.31
C LEU A 304 8.64 0.97 -0.57
N VAL A 305 7.98 2.07 -0.96
CA VAL A 305 8.64 3.36 -1.21
C VAL A 305 9.36 3.86 0.04
N LYS A 306 8.73 3.78 1.21
CA LYS A 306 9.36 4.14 2.50
C LYS A 306 10.57 3.25 2.80
N SER A 307 10.49 1.95 2.57
CA SER A 307 11.60 1.02 2.79
C SER A 307 12.82 1.36 1.91
N ILE A 308 12.60 1.76 0.66
CA ILE A 308 13.66 2.21 -0.24
C ILE A 308 14.26 3.54 0.27
N SER A 309 13.42 4.50 0.66
CA SER A 309 13.85 5.79 1.21
C SER A 309 14.74 5.62 2.45
N ASP A 310 14.31 4.77 3.39
CA ASP A 310 15.05 4.47 4.63
C ASP A 310 16.39 3.81 4.33
N ALA A 311 16.43 2.87 3.38
CA ALA A 311 17.66 2.21 2.96
C ALA A 311 18.66 3.21 2.36
N LEU A 312 18.20 4.15 1.55
CA LEU A 312 19.04 5.20 0.96
C LEU A 312 19.58 6.17 2.01
N ALA A 313 18.79 6.50 3.05
CA ALA A 313 19.25 7.34 4.15
C ALA A 313 20.44 6.70 4.91
N LEU A 314 20.45 5.36 5.07
CA LEU A 314 21.56 4.64 5.70
C LEU A 314 22.83 4.66 4.85
N VAL A 315 22.71 4.52 3.53
CA VAL A 315 23.86 4.61 2.61
C VAL A 315 24.53 5.99 2.68
N SER A 316 23.73 7.05 2.82
CA SER A 316 24.24 8.43 2.91
C SER A 316 24.94 8.73 4.22
N ALA A 317 24.52 8.10 5.32
CA ALA A 317 25.09 8.34 6.66
C ALA A 317 26.41 7.58 6.89
N GLY A 318 26.72 6.56 6.06
CA GLY A 318 27.93 5.73 6.15
C GLY A 318 29.14 6.27 5.39
N ASN A 319 28.95 7.34 4.60
CA ASN A 319 29.99 8.08 3.89
C ASN A 319 30.29 9.40 4.59
#